data_1a337c40133644a6f551fcd7ed3a0593
#
_entry.id   1a337c40133644a6f551fcd7ed3a0593
#
_cell.length_a   1.000
_cell.length_b   1.000
_cell.length_c   1.000
_cell.angle_alpha   90.00
_cell.angle_beta   90.00
_cell.angle_gamma   90.00
#
_symmetry.space_group_name_H-M   'P 1'
#
loop_
_entity.id
_entity.type
_entity.pdbx_description
1 polymer ?
#
loop_
_entity_poly.entity_id
_entity_poly.type
_entity_poly.pdbx_seq_one_letter_code
_entity_poly.pdbx_strand_id
1 'polypeptide(L)'
;MKALLKMTLVCGVVSLAAYTAMAQTQPSACPPVEGPFDLLQVRPRTGCPLSAVIEITHTQTLADGTHVQTKNKMLVYRDSLGRIRFDNYAPAQQAPSFIQLFDPVEGVQYFIQPQFAVASRSKWTGPPPSRRVGSASPPASKPTVERLESQQMEGLLATGWRTTGTIPAGAEGNDRALTIVSEIWISSDMGITLLEKNSDPRSGDVEKRMTNLERAEPDVALFHVPTDYAIKDQ
;
A
#
# COMPACT_ATOMS: atom_id res chain seq x y z
N MET A 1 48.00 8.41 -77.68
CA MET A 1 46.61 8.04 -77.30
C MET A 1 46.44 8.30 -75.79
N LYS A 2 45.70 9.38 -75.43
CA LYS A 2 45.50 9.81 -74.02
C LYS A 2 44.08 9.38 -73.58
N ALA A 3 44.00 8.50 -72.62
CA ALA A 3 42.75 8.11 -72.04
C ALA A 3 42.41 9.09 -70.90
N LEU A 4 41.25 9.78 -71.00
CA LEU A 4 40.68 10.65 -69.96
C LEU A 4 39.90 9.79 -68.94
N LEU A 5 40.31 9.81 -67.66
CA LEU A 5 39.61 9.18 -66.55
C LEU A 5 38.62 10.20 -66.04
N LYS A 6 37.33 9.94 -66.19
CA LYS A 6 36.26 10.72 -65.61
C LYS A 6 36.04 10.28 -64.14
N MET A 7 36.31 11.19 -63.23
CA MET A 7 36.07 11.01 -61.78
C MET A 7 34.65 11.52 -61.44
N THR A 8 33.74 10.60 -61.12
CA THR A 8 32.37 10.92 -60.73
C THR A 8 32.34 11.15 -59.21
N LEU A 9 32.06 12.39 -58.84
CA LEU A 9 31.89 12.78 -57.41
C LEU A 9 30.50 12.39 -56.92
N VAL A 10 30.39 11.38 -56.03
CA VAL A 10 29.14 11.00 -55.38
C VAL A 10 29.00 11.83 -54.12
N CYS A 11 28.05 12.78 -54.14
CA CYS A 11 27.69 13.60 -52.99
C CYS A 11 26.76 12.80 -52.08
N GLY A 12 27.30 12.24 -51.02
CA GLY A 12 26.49 11.55 -49.99
C GLY A 12 25.78 12.55 -49.07
N VAL A 13 24.46 12.59 -49.16
CA VAL A 13 23.63 13.34 -48.22
C VAL A 13 23.53 12.57 -46.92
N VAL A 14 24.24 13.04 -45.90
CA VAL A 14 24.09 12.51 -44.51
C VAL A 14 22.86 13.16 -43.90
N SER A 15 21.76 12.40 -43.83
CA SER A 15 20.57 12.81 -43.11
C SER A 15 20.81 12.69 -41.59
N LEU A 16 20.99 13.82 -40.90
CA LEU A 16 20.98 13.88 -39.44
C LEU A 16 19.52 13.64 -38.96
N ALA A 17 19.23 12.43 -38.55
CA ALA A 17 18.00 12.16 -37.78
C ALA A 17 18.16 12.76 -36.37
N ALA A 18 17.46 13.87 -36.09
CA ALA A 18 17.34 14.42 -34.76
C ALA A 18 16.52 13.46 -33.90
N TYR A 19 17.18 12.69 -33.05
CA TYR A 19 16.53 11.98 -31.96
C TYR A 19 16.06 13.01 -30.95
N THR A 20 14.77 13.35 -30.97
CA THR A 20 14.12 14.02 -29.84
C THR A 20 14.10 13.03 -28.67
N ALA A 21 15.04 13.19 -27.75
CA ALA A 21 15.00 12.53 -26.46
C ALA A 21 13.75 13.03 -25.74
N MET A 22 12.72 12.18 -25.67
CA MET A 22 11.62 12.39 -24.75
C MET A 22 12.24 12.37 -23.35
N ALA A 23 12.27 13.50 -22.68
CA ALA A 23 12.64 13.61 -21.29
C ALA A 23 11.67 12.73 -20.52
N GLN A 24 12.13 11.55 -20.11
CA GLN A 24 11.44 10.74 -19.12
C GLN A 24 11.44 11.56 -17.83
N THR A 25 10.28 12.07 -17.47
CA THR A 25 10.08 12.71 -16.19
C THR A 25 10.38 11.64 -15.13
N GLN A 26 11.56 11.71 -14.52
CA GLN A 26 11.88 10.86 -13.38
C GLN A 26 10.80 11.12 -12.31
N PRO A 27 10.18 10.08 -11.77
CA PRO A 27 9.23 10.26 -10.69
C PRO A 27 9.92 11.04 -9.57
N SER A 28 9.29 12.12 -9.12
CA SER A 28 9.78 12.93 -8.01
C SER A 28 10.12 12.03 -6.85
N ALA A 29 11.35 12.12 -6.35
CA ALA A 29 11.75 11.33 -5.18
C ALA A 29 10.86 11.74 -4.00
N CYS A 30 10.07 10.80 -3.50
CA CYS A 30 9.29 11.03 -2.29
C CYS A 30 10.25 11.36 -1.14
N PRO A 31 10.04 12.43 -0.37
CA PRO A 31 10.89 12.70 0.78
C PRO A 31 10.79 11.53 1.77
N PRO A 32 11.91 11.02 2.33
CA PRO A 32 11.90 9.93 3.29
C PRO A 32 11.00 10.22 4.49
N VAL A 33 10.35 9.20 5.05
CA VAL A 33 9.56 9.31 6.27
C VAL A 33 10.36 8.75 7.44
N GLU A 34 10.57 9.57 8.45
CA GLU A 34 11.08 9.14 9.74
C GLU A 34 9.91 8.96 10.72
N GLY A 35 9.97 7.93 11.55
CA GLY A 35 9.03 7.73 12.65
C GLY A 35 8.34 6.36 12.67
N PRO A 36 7.54 6.09 13.71
CA PRO A 36 6.80 4.85 13.82
C PRO A 36 5.76 4.80 12.69
N PHE A 37 5.89 3.78 11.86
CA PHE A 37 4.95 3.52 10.80
C PHE A 37 3.71 2.86 11.38
N ASP A 38 2.56 3.36 10.96
CA ASP A 38 1.28 2.78 11.32
C ASP A 38 0.91 1.66 10.37
N LEU A 39 0.19 0.69 10.87
CA LEU A 39 -0.24 -0.52 10.17
C LEU A 39 -1.20 -0.26 9.00
N LEU A 40 -1.58 0.96 8.74
CA LEU A 40 -2.43 1.37 7.63
C LEU A 40 -1.68 2.15 6.55
N GLN A 41 -0.50 1.65 6.21
CA GLN A 41 -0.11 1.35 4.85
C GLN A 41 0.16 2.53 3.94
N VAL A 42 -0.72 3.47 3.74
CA VAL A 42 -0.54 4.61 2.84
C VAL A 42 -1.06 5.86 3.52
N ARG A 43 -0.17 6.82 3.75
CA ARG A 43 -0.52 8.13 4.31
C ARG A 43 -0.66 9.17 3.22
N PRO A 44 -1.47 10.23 3.42
CA PRO A 44 -1.48 11.39 2.53
C PRO A 44 -0.07 11.97 2.40
N ARG A 45 0.40 12.10 1.16
CA ARG A 45 1.71 12.68 0.82
C ARG A 45 1.65 13.31 -0.56
N THR A 46 1.97 14.58 -0.63
CA THR A 46 2.07 15.29 -1.90
C THR A 46 3.30 14.85 -2.70
N GLY A 47 3.17 14.84 -4.02
CA GLY A 47 4.26 14.47 -4.94
C GLY A 47 4.65 12.99 -4.94
N CYS A 48 3.85 12.12 -4.31
CA CYS A 48 4.16 10.70 -4.16
C CYS A 48 3.00 9.81 -4.67
N PRO A 49 2.63 9.90 -5.95
CA PRO A 49 1.53 9.12 -6.50
C PRO A 49 1.86 7.62 -6.48
N LEU A 50 0.82 6.81 -6.32
CA LEU A 50 0.93 5.35 -6.44
C LEU A 50 -0.44 4.72 -6.69
N SER A 51 -0.40 3.52 -7.28
CA SER A 51 -1.47 2.53 -7.21
C SER A 51 -0.89 1.17 -6.85
N ALA A 52 -1.63 0.37 -6.08
CA ALA A 52 -1.20 -0.97 -5.69
C ALA A 52 -2.40 -1.85 -5.31
N VAL A 53 -2.13 -3.15 -5.20
CA VAL A 53 -3.04 -4.14 -4.61
C VAL A 53 -2.51 -4.53 -3.24
N ILE A 54 -3.36 -4.56 -2.23
CA ILE A 54 -3.06 -5.14 -0.93
C ILE A 54 -3.81 -6.46 -0.83
N GLU A 55 -3.09 -7.56 -0.83
CA GLU A 55 -3.62 -8.89 -0.61
C GLU A 55 -3.62 -9.19 0.89
N ILE A 56 -4.76 -9.62 1.42
CA ILE A 56 -4.94 -9.93 2.83
C ILE A 56 -5.30 -11.41 2.94
N THR A 57 -4.42 -12.19 3.56
CA THR A 57 -4.63 -13.62 3.80
C THR A 57 -4.75 -13.84 5.30
N HIS A 58 -5.86 -14.42 5.73
CA HIS A 58 -6.06 -14.88 7.09
C HIS A 58 -6.05 -16.41 7.09
N THR A 59 -5.20 -17.02 7.93
CA THR A 59 -5.05 -18.46 8.06
C THR A 59 -5.31 -18.87 9.52
N GLN A 60 -6.29 -19.72 9.72
CA GLN A 60 -6.58 -20.33 11.02
C GLN A 60 -6.20 -21.80 10.96
N THR A 61 -5.42 -22.27 11.93
CA THR A 61 -5.11 -23.69 12.10
C THR A 61 -6.04 -24.29 13.15
N LEU A 62 -6.81 -25.29 12.75
CA LEU A 62 -7.71 -26.03 13.65
C LEU A 62 -6.93 -27.06 14.48
N ALA A 63 -7.58 -27.63 15.51
CA ALA A 63 -6.96 -28.56 16.45
C ALA A 63 -6.47 -29.86 15.79
N ASP A 64 -7.06 -30.27 14.67
CA ASP A 64 -6.66 -31.41 13.85
C ASP A 64 -5.54 -31.11 12.85
N GLY A 65 -5.03 -29.88 12.85
CA GLY A 65 -4.02 -29.40 11.90
C GLY A 65 -4.58 -28.90 10.57
N THR A 66 -5.90 -28.88 10.37
CA THR A 66 -6.51 -28.32 9.16
C THR A 66 -6.32 -26.80 9.11
N HIS A 67 -5.95 -26.29 7.93
CA HIS A 67 -5.85 -24.85 7.68
C HIS A 67 -7.10 -24.31 7.00
N VAL A 68 -7.74 -23.32 7.62
CA VAL A 68 -8.82 -22.55 7.00
C VAL A 68 -8.25 -21.22 6.56
N GLN A 69 -8.32 -20.92 5.25
CA GLN A 69 -7.74 -19.72 4.67
C GLN A 69 -8.80 -18.86 4.00
N THR A 70 -8.83 -17.58 4.36
CA THR A 70 -9.66 -16.54 3.72
C THR A 70 -8.75 -15.52 3.06
N LYS A 71 -9.07 -15.14 1.81
CA LYS A 71 -8.34 -14.15 1.04
C LYS A 71 -9.23 -12.99 0.65
N ASN A 72 -8.79 -11.79 0.96
CA ASN A 72 -9.41 -10.53 0.56
C ASN A 72 -8.39 -9.70 -0.21
N LYS A 73 -8.87 -8.73 -0.99
CA LYS A 73 -8.00 -7.75 -1.64
C LYS A 73 -8.53 -6.33 -1.41
N MET A 74 -7.63 -5.39 -1.44
CA MET A 74 -7.92 -3.96 -1.41
C MET A 74 -7.06 -3.28 -2.47
N LEU A 75 -7.67 -2.46 -3.33
CA LEU A 75 -6.90 -1.58 -4.21
C LEU A 75 -6.66 -0.27 -3.48
N VAL A 76 -5.46 0.25 -3.62
CA VAL A 76 -5.09 1.54 -3.02
C VAL A 76 -4.56 2.47 -4.10
N TYR A 77 -4.99 3.72 -4.03
CA TYR A 77 -4.54 4.80 -4.91
C TYR A 77 -4.17 6.01 -4.06
N ARG A 78 -3.09 6.68 -4.41
CA ARG A 78 -2.71 7.98 -3.88
C ARG A 78 -2.27 8.86 -5.04
N ASP A 79 -2.83 10.05 -5.15
CA ASP A 79 -2.43 11.02 -6.15
C ASP A 79 -1.32 11.97 -5.67
N SER A 80 -0.84 12.84 -6.56
CA SER A 80 0.17 13.84 -6.26
C SER A 80 -0.31 14.94 -5.31
N LEU A 81 -1.60 15.12 -5.11
CA LEU A 81 -2.18 16.02 -4.11
C LEU A 81 -2.24 15.40 -2.72
N GLY A 82 -1.96 14.09 -2.60
CA GLY A 82 -2.01 13.33 -1.36
C GLY A 82 -3.40 12.80 -1.01
N ARG A 83 -4.37 12.86 -1.94
CA ARG A 83 -5.66 12.19 -1.78
C ARG A 83 -5.44 10.68 -1.84
N ILE A 84 -6.20 9.93 -1.03
CA ILE A 84 -6.08 8.48 -0.94
C ILE A 84 -7.44 7.84 -1.12
N ARG A 85 -7.47 6.77 -1.92
CA ARG A 85 -8.64 5.92 -2.11
C ARG A 85 -8.30 4.48 -1.82
N PHE A 86 -9.18 3.80 -1.08
CA PHE A 86 -9.16 2.37 -0.84
C PHE A 86 -10.45 1.73 -1.35
N ASP A 87 -10.33 0.81 -2.29
CA ASP A 87 -11.44 -0.01 -2.79
C ASP A 87 -11.37 -1.37 -2.12
N ASN A 88 -12.33 -1.67 -1.24
CA ASN A 88 -12.33 -2.89 -0.44
C ASN A 88 -13.21 -3.96 -1.09
N TYR A 89 -12.65 -5.14 -1.34
CA TYR A 89 -13.34 -6.25 -1.97
C TYR A 89 -13.54 -7.38 -0.95
N ALA A 90 -14.77 -7.88 -0.85
CA ALA A 90 -15.04 -9.13 -0.15
C ALA A 90 -14.51 -10.34 -0.97
N PRO A 91 -14.36 -11.51 -0.35
CA PRO A 91 -13.90 -12.70 -1.05
C PRO A 91 -14.71 -12.98 -2.31
N ALA A 92 -14.02 -13.31 -3.40
CA ALA A 92 -14.60 -13.63 -4.71
C ALA A 92 -15.47 -12.53 -5.38
N GLN A 93 -15.53 -11.31 -4.83
CA GLN A 93 -16.27 -10.22 -5.47
C GLN A 93 -15.46 -9.53 -6.56
N GLN A 94 -16.15 -9.12 -7.65
CA GLN A 94 -15.57 -8.38 -8.77
C GLN A 94 -15.68 -6.85 -8.61
N ALA A 95 -16.63 -6.39 -7.79
CA ALA A 95 -16.83 -4.97 -7.48
C ALA A 95 -16.49 -4.71 -6.01
N PRO A 96 -16.04 -3.50 -5.65
CA PRO A 96 -15.76 -3.15 -4.27
C PRO A 96 -17.04 -3.17 -3.41
N SER A 97 -16.96 -3.77 -2.23
CA SER A 97 -18.03 -3.78 -1.24
C SER A 97 -18.24 -2.38 -0.66
N PHE A 98 -17.15 -1.65 -0.47
CA PHE A 98 -17.16 -0.24 -0.07
C PHE A 98 -15.84 0.42 -0.49
N ILE A 99 -15.89 1.76 -0.58
CA ILE A 99 -14.75 2.60 -0.93
C ILE A 99 -14.57 3.64 0.17
N GLN A 100 -13.31 3.85 0.56
CA GLN A 100 -12.92 4.94 1.45
C GLN A 100 -12.09 5.93 0.65
N LEU A 101 -12.49 7.19 0.67
CA LEU A 101 -11.78 8.29 0.02
C LEU A 101 -11.42 9.34 1.07
N PHE A 102 -10.15 9.70 1.15
CA PHE A 102 -9.61 10.71 2.03
C PHE A 102 -9.05 11.85 1.21
N ASP A 103 -9.61 13.04 1.39
CA ASP A 103 -9.18 14.25 0.70
C ASP A 103 -8.59 15.26 1.70
N PRO A 104 -7.25 15.32 1.82
CA PRO A 104 -6.59 16.27 2.69
C PRO A 104 -6.64 17.71 2.15
N VAL A 105 -6.94 17.90 0.86
CA VAL A 105 -7.02 19.22 0.22
C VAL A 105 -8.32 19.91 0.62
N GLU A 106 -9.44 19.18 0.55
CA GLU A 106 -10.74 19.68 0.97
C GLU A 106 -11.02 19.46 2.47
N GLY A 107 -10.20 18.67 3.15
CA GLY A 107 -10.37 18.34 4.56
C GLY A 107 -11.61 17.47 4.82
N VAL A 108 -11.94 16.58 3.88
CA VAL A 108 -13.10 15.69 3.96
C VAL A 108 -12.71 14.24 3.72
N GLN A 109 -13.56 13.34 4.18
CA GLN A 109 -13.50 11.92 3.84
C GLN A 109 -14.87 11.42 3.43
N TYR A 110 -14.87 10.39 2.57
CA TYR A 110 -16.08 9.74 2.11
C TYR A 110 -16.02 8.25 2.40
N PHE A 111 -17.14 7.71 2.87
CA PHE A 111 -17.42 6.29 2.88
C PHE A 111 -18.48 6.00 1.82
N ILE A 112 -18.09 5.33 0.76
CA ILE A 112 -18.91 5.13 -0.43
C ILE A 112 -19.37 3.67 -0.48
N GLN A 113 -20.66 3.46 -0.69
CA GLN A 113 -21.31 2.15 -0.80
C GLN A 113 -21.85 1.99 -2.22
N PRO A 114 -21.07 1.41 -3.16
CA PRO A 114 -21.44 1.36 -4.58
C PRO A 114 -22.77 0.66 -4.84
N GLN A 115 -23.06 -0.40 -4.09
CA GLN A 115 -24.31 -1.18 -4.23
C GLN A 115 -25.58 -0.37 -3.92
N PHE A 116 -25.46 0.75 -3.23
CA PHE A 116 -26.58 1.62 -2.86
C PHE A 116 -26.51 2.99 -3.55
N ALA A 117 -25.46 3.25 -4.33
CA ALA A 117 -25.16 4.57 -4.90
C ALA A 117 -25.21 5.70 -3.85
N VAL A 118 -24.62 5.46 -2.67
CA VAL A 118 -24.60 6.41 -1.53
C VAL A 118 -23.17 6.64 -1.08
N ALA A 119 -22.86 7.90 -0.76
CA ALA A 119 -21.62 8.32 -0.11
C ALA A 119 -21.96 9.09 1.18
N SER A 120 -21.38 8.68 2.28
CA SER A 120 -21.39 9.47 3.53
C SER A 120 -20.16 10.36 3.56
N ARG A 121 -20.35 11.68 3.70
CA ARG A 121 -19.28 12.66 3.83
C ARG A 121 -19.11 13.09 5.28
N SER A 122 -17.90 13.14 5.75
CA SER A 122 -17.55 13.69 7.06
C SER A 122 -16.25 14.48 7.01
N LYS A 123 -15.98 15.28 8.04
CA LYS A 123 -14.72 16.02 8.14
C LYS A 123 -13.56 15.04 8.34
N TRP A 124 -12.50 15.20 7.56
CA TRP A 124 -11.26 14.47 7.77
C TRP A 124 -10.36 15.25 8.73
N THR A 125 -9.98 14.62 9.85
CA THR A 125 -9.15 15.23 10.91
C THR A 125 -7.70 14.72 10.89
N GLY A 126 -7.32 14.04 9.80
CA GLY A 126 -6.04 13.37 9.67
C GLY A 126 -6.16 11.86 9.83
N PRO A 127 -5.08 11.11 9.53
CA PRO A 127 -5.07 9.68 9.78
C PRO A 127 -5.32 9.43 11.27
N PRO A 128 -6.13 8.40 11.61
CA PRO A 128 -6.34 8.06 13.01
C PRO A 128 -4.98 7.83 13.68
N PRO A 129 -4.84 8.20 14.97
CA PRO A 129 -3.61 7.91 15.69
C PRO A 129 -3.33 6.41 15.58
N SER A 130 -2.07 6.07 15.33
CA SER A 130 -1.65 4.69 15.12
C SER A 130 -2.12 3.82 16.30
N ARG A 131 -3.16 3.04 16.05
CA ARG A 131 -3.57 2.00 16.97
C ARG A 131 -2.58 0.87 16.77
N ARG A 132 -1.70 0.66 17.73
CA ARG A 132 -0.92 -0.58 17.74
C ARG A 132 -1.93 -1.72 17.67
N VAL A 133 -1.90 -2.45 16.55
CA VAL A 133 -2.60 -3.73 16.48
C VAL A 133 -1.81 -4.67 17.39
N GLY A 134 -2.15 -4.64 18.62
CA GLY A 134 -1.65 -5.50 19.66
C GLY A 134 -2.75 -5.58 20.66
N SER A 135 -3.26 -6.75 20.82
CA SER A 135 -4.15 -7.23 21.88
C SER A 135 -4.92 -6.15 22.69
N ALA A 136 -6.19 -6.39 22.90
CA ALA A 136 -7.04 -5.61 23.80
C ALA A 136 -6.47 -5.53 25.25
N SER A 137 -5.43 -6.32 25.55
CA SER A 137 -4.70 -6.32 26.82
C SER A 137 -3.25 -5.94 26.60
N PRO A 138 -2.68 -5.02 27.40
CA PRO A 138 -1.25 -4.73 27.33
C PRO A 138 -0.48 -6.01 27.68
N PRO A 139 0.57 -6.35 26.91
CA PRO A 139 1.43 -7.47 27.27
C PRO A 139 1.99 -7.24 28.67
N ALA A 140 1.95 -8.23 29.53
CA ALA A 140 2.47 -8.14 30.90
C ALA A 140 4.00 -7.97 30.95
N SER A 141 4.69 -8.12 29.79
CA SER A 141 6.10 -7.85 29.61
C SER A 141 6.32 -6.90 28.42
N LYS A 142 7.38 -6.07 28.53
CA LYS A 142 7.79 -5.19 27.44
C LYS A 142 8.11 -6.06 26.21
N PRO A 143 7.49 -5.78 25.02
CA PRO A 143 7.78 -6.57 23.83
C PRO A 143 9.22 -6.40 23.39
N THR A 144 9.80 -7.47 22.85
CA THR A 144 11.11 -7.45 22.19
C THR A 144 10.93 -6.96 20.76
N VAL A 145 11.78 -6.02 20.34
CA VAL A 145 11.80 -5.51 18.97
C VAL A 145 13.15 -5.83 18.34
N GLU A 146 13.13 -6.50 17.21
CA GLU A 146 14.30 -6.90 16.44
C GLU A 146 14.23 -6.24 15.06
N ARG A 147 15.35 -5.70 14.59
CA ARG A 147 15.49 -5.23 13.22
C ARG A 147 15.89 -6.40 12.32
N LEU A 148 15.15 -6.62 11.25
CA LEU A 148 15.44 -7.62 10.24
C LEU A 148 16.31 -7.04 9.11
N GLU A 149 16.96 -7.91 8.34
CA GLU A 149 17.71 -7.49 7.16
C GLU A 149 16.80 -6.84 6.12
N SER A 150 17.29 -5.77 5.49
CA SER A 150 16.57 -5.09 4.44
C SER A 150 16.54 -5.96 3.18
N GLN A 151 15.41 -5.93 2.46
CA GLN A 151 15.23 -6.69 1.23
C GLN A 151 14.49 -5.89 0.16
N GLN A 152 14.63 -6.30 -1.10
CA GLN A 152 13.89 -5.70 -2.20
C GLN A 152 12.48 -6.29 -2.29
N MET A 153 11.47 -5.41 -2.30
CA MET A 153 10.06 -5.73 -2.48
C MET A 153 9.42 -4.71 -3.42
N GLU A 154 8.70 -5.14 -4.44
CA GLU A 154 8.02 -4.25 -5.41
C GLU A 154 8.94 -3.15 -5.98
N GLY A 155 10.22 -3.47 -6.20
CA GLY A 155 11.21 -2.52 -6.70
C GLY A 155 11.64 -1.45 -5.69
N LEU A 156 11.32 -1.62 -4.41
CA LEU A 156 11.69 -0.73 -3.31
C LEU A 156 12.55 -1.47 -2.28
N LEU A 157 13.48 -0.74 -1.66
CA LEU A 157 14.17 -1.24 -0.48
C LEU A 157 13.23 -1.18 0.72
N ALA A 158 12.98 -2.33 1.33
CA ALA A 158 12.16 -2.47 2.54
C ALA A 158 13.05 -2.83 3.74
N THR A 159 12.85 -2.15 4.85
CA THR A 159 13.46 -2.51 6.14
C THR A 159 12.42 -3.21 6.99
N GLY A 160 12.79 -4.34 7.59
CA GLY A 160 11.90 -5.16 8.40
C GLY A 160 12.11 -4.95 9.89
N TRP A 161 11.04 -5.11 10.65
CA TRP A 161 11.06 -5.20 12.12
C TRP A 161 10.17 -6.35 12.56
N ARG A 162 10.66 -7.12 13.54
CA ARG A 162 9.87 -8.14 14.24
C ARG A 162 9.64 -7.68 15.67
N THR A 163 8.40 -7.73 16.10
CA THR A 163 8.01 -7.49 17.49
C THR A 163 7.47 -8.78 18.07
N THR A 164 8.02 -9.23 19.19
CA THR A 164 7.57 -10.43 19.92
C THR A 164 7.04 -10.02 21.28
N GLY A 165 5.77 -10.34 21.53
CA GLY A 165 5.10 -10.14 22.80
C GLY A 165 4.68 -11.46 23.44
N THR A 166 4.55 -11.49 24.75
CA THR A 166 4.10 -12.67 25.49
C THR A 166 2.94 -12.30 26.39
N ILE A 167 1.85 -13.05 26.30
CA ILE A 167 0.74 -13.03 27.26
C ILE A 167 1.03 -14.15 28.28
N PRO A 168 1.25 -13.84 29.57
CA PRO A 168 1.53 -14.85 30.58
C PRO A 168 0.33 -15.81 30.76
N ALA A 169 0.63 -17.00 31.31
CA ALA A 169 -0.42 -17.93 31.71
C ALA A 169 -1.37 -17.25 32.72
N GLY A 170 -2.66 -17.45 32.52
CA GLY A 170 -3.73 -16.90 33.37
C GLY A 170 -4.12 -15.45 33.07
N ALA A 171 -3.35 -14.69 32.30
CA ALA A 171 -3.62 -13.27 32.05
C ALA A 171 -4.92 -13.01 31.26
N GLU A 172 -5.29 -13.93 30.38
CA GLU A 172 -6.51 -13.88 29.57
C GLU A 172 -7.30 -15.21 29.64
N GLY A 173 -7.17 -15.94 30.76
CA GLY A 173 -7.79 -17.26 30.94
C GLY A 173 -7.04 -18.42 30.26
N ASN A 174 -5.87 -18.13 29.69
CA ASN A 174 -4.98 -19.10 29.04
C ASN A 174 -4.23 -19.93 30.09
N ASP A 175 -4.11 -21.25 29.87
CA ASP A 175 -3.43 -22.20 30.76
C ASP A 175 -1.89 -22.15 30.63
N ARG A 176 -1.38 -21.59 29.55
CA ARG A 176 0.05 -21.39 29.26
C ARG A 176 0.29 -20.04 28.61
N ALA A 177 1.55 -19.58 28.68
CA ALA A 177 1.94 -18.35 28.01
C ALA A 177 1.71 -18.45 26.48
N LEU A 178 1.21 -17.36 25.88
CA LEU A 178 0.98 -17.22 24.45
C LEU A 178 2.00 -16.24 23.88
N THR A 179 2.65 -16.60 22.80
CA THR A 179 3.58 -15.73 22.09
C THR A 179 2.87 -15.14 20.87
N ILE A 180 2.91 -13.81 20.74
CA ILE A 180 2.40 -13.06 19.61
C ILE A 180 3.60 -12.50 18.87
N VAL A 181 3.64 -12.69 17.55
CA VAL A 181 4.70 -12.19 16.67
C VAL A 181 4.09 -11.28 15.62
N SER A 182 4.66 -10.10 15.46
CA SER A 182 4.33 -9.17 14.38
C SER A 182 5.59 -8.82 13.61
N GLU A 183 5.54 -8.95 12.29
CA GLU A 183 6.59 -8.51 11.37
C GLU A 183 6.03 -7.45 10.44
N ILE A 184 6.78 -6.38 10.23
CA ILE A 184 6.41 -5.30 9.32
C ILE A 184 7.62 -4.93 8.45
N TRP A 185 7.38 -4.79 7.15
CA TRP A 185 8.38 -4.41 6.18
C TRP A 185 7.97 -3.11 5.50
N ILE A 186 8.83 -2.09 5.59
CA ILE A 186 8.50 -0.72 5.24
C ILE A 186 9.51 -0.17 4.26
N SER A 187 9.03 0.50 3.22
CA SER A 187 9.86 1.38 2.41
C SER A 187 9.78 2.81 2.95
N SER A 188 10.92 3.33 3.46
CA SER A 188 11.04 4.73 3.87
C SER A 188 10.87 5.69 2.71
N ASP A 189 11.34 5.31 1.51
CA ASP A 189 11.31 6.15 0.32
C ASP A 189 9.88 6.52 -0.11
N MET A 190 8.96 5.55 -0.01
CA MET A 190 7.55 5.77 -0.33
C MET A 190 6.67 6.02 0.91
N GLY A 191 7.20 5.76 2.12
CA GLY A 191 6.44 5.84 3.37
C GLY A 191 5.26 4.89 3.39
N ILE A 192 5.48 3.65 2.92
CA ILE A 192 4.43 2.61 2.82
C ILE A 192 4.89 1.31 3.44
N THR A 193 3.93 0.53 3.92
CA THR A 193 4.14 -0.84 4.36
C THR A 193 3.95 -1.78 3.16
N LEU A 194 4.98 -2.57 2.87
CA LEU A 194 4.97 -3.54 1.77
C LEU A 194 4.53 -4.93 2.22
N LEU A 195 4.83 -5.29 3.46
CA LEU A 195 4.43 -6.57 4.03
C LEU A 195 4.20 -6.41 5.54
N GLU A 196 3.10 -6.97 6.01
CA GLU A 196 2.79 -7.13 7.42
C GLU A 196 2.40 -8.59 7.68
N LYS A 197 2.98 -9.19 8.70
CA LYS A 197 2.60 -10.52 9.19
C LYS A 197 2.31 -10.44 10.67
N ASN A 198 1.18 -10.97 11.08
CA ASN A 198 0.79 -11.09 12.47
C ASN A 198 0.45 -12.54 12.75
N SER A 199 1.07 -13.12 13.77
CA SER A 199 0.78 -14.46 14.26
C SER A 199 0.32 -14.38 15.71
N ASP A 200 -0.92 -14.77 15.94
CA ASP A 200 -1.55 -14.81 17.26
C ASP A 200 -2.24 -16.18 17.44
N PRO A 201 -1.79 -17.00 18.39
CA PRO A 201 -2.38 -18.32 18.62
C PRO A 201 -3.89 -18.32 18.89
N ARG A 202 -4.46 -17.18 19.28
CA ARG A 202 -5.91 -17.05 19.57
C ARG A 202 -6.75 -16.81 18.31
N SER A 203 -6.18 -16.13 17.31
CA SER A 203 -6.91 -15.71 16.11
C SER A 203 -6.33 -16.24 14.80
N GLY A 204 -5.15 -16.86 14.85
CA GLY A 204 -4.43 -17.35 13.66
C GLY A 204 -3.47 -16.30 13.08
N ASP A 205 -3.07 -16.56 11.84
CA ASP A 205 -2.08 -15.76 11.14
C ASP A 205 -2.77 -14.82 10.13
N VAL A 206 -2.30 -13.58 10.09
CA VAL A 206 -2.73 -12.59 9.09
C VAL A 206 -1.50 -12.10 8.34
N GLU A 207 -1.52 -12.22 7.02
CA GLU A 207 -0.54 -11.60 6.14
C GLU A 207 -1.23 -10.55 5.27
N LYS A 208 -0.66 -9.33 5.24
CA LYS A 208 -1.02 -8.28 4.30
C LYS A 208 0.19 -7.98 3.43
N ARG A 209 0.04 -8.13 2.14
CA ARG A 209 1.11 -7.95 1.16
C ARG A 209 0.70 -6.95 0.11
N MET A 210 1.52 -5.94 -0.09
CA MET A 210 1.37 -5.01 -1.22
C MET A 210 2.00 -5.64 -2.46
N THR A 211 1.28 -5.61 -3.56
CA THR A 211 1.68 -6.15 -4.87
C THR A 211 1.27 -5.20 -5.97
N ASN A 212 1.84 -5.38 -7.17
CA ASN A 212 1.52 -4.57 -8.35
C ASN A 212 1.66 -3.06 -8.08
N LEU A 213 2.74 -2.67 -7.40
CA LEU A 213 3.00 -1.27 -7.10
C LEU A 213 3.42 -0.50 -8.34
N GLU A 214 2.62 0.48 -8.73
CA GLU A 214 2.92 1.45 -9.77
C GLU A 214 3.11 2.84 -9.15
N ARG A 215 4.12 3.59 -9.63
CA ARG A 215 4.44 4.94 -9.14
C ARG A 215 4.05 6.00 -10.17
N ALA A 216 2.92 5.79 -10.82
CA ALA A 216 2.33 6.70 -11.78
C ALA A 216 1.14 7.45 -11.15
N GLU A 217 0.78 8.60 -11.73
CA GLU A 217 -0.40 9.34 -11.32
C GLU A 217 -1.66 8.54 -11.65
N PRO A 218 -2.50 8.21 -10.65
CA PRO A 218 -3.77 7.55 -10.92
C PRO A 218 -4.76 8.47 -11.61
N ASP A 219 -5.79 7.90 -12.26
CA ASP A 219 -6.86 8.68 -12.88
C ASP A 219 -7.55 9.57 -11.82
N VAL A 220 -7.63 10.87 -12.13
CA VAL A 220 -8.25 11.88 -11.26
C VAL A 220 -9.70 11.56 -10.92
N ALA A 221 -10.42 10.87 -11.80
CA ALA A 221 -11.82 10.46 -11.58
C ALA A 221 -11.97 9.51 -10.37
N LEU A 222 -10.90 8.79 -9.99
CA LEU A 222 -10.91 7.93 -8.81
C LEU A 222 -11.10 8.70 -7.50
N PHE A 223 -10.74 9.99 -7.47
CA PHE A 223 -10.78 10.82 -6.27
C PHE A 223 -12.04 11.70 -6.18
N HIS A 224 -13.09 11.33 -6.92
CA HIS A 224 -14.39 11.98 -6.86
C HIS A 224 -15.49 10.96 -6.56
N VAL A 225 -16.51 11.40 -5.83
CA VAL A 225 -17.75 10.63 -5.69
C VAL A 225 -18.48 10.69 -7.03
N PRO A 226 -18.95 9.55 -7.58
CA PRO A 226 -19.72 9.57 -8.82
C PRO A 226 -20.96 10.49 -8.73
N THR A 227 -21.26 11.20 -9.80
CA THR A 227 -22.31 12.25 -9.82
C THR A 227 -23.73 11.73 -9.63
N ASP A 228 -23.95 10.44 -9.87
CA ASP A 228 -25.20 9.72 -9.67
C ASP A 228 -25.39 9.19 -8.25
N TYR A 229 -24.42 9.42 -7.33
CA TYR A 229 -24.50 9.00 -5.94
C TYR A 229 -25.13 10.07 -5.05
N ALA A 230 -25.99 9.64 -4.13
CA ALA A 230 -26.49 10.52 -3.09
C ALA A 230 -25.44 10.75 -2.01
N ILE A 231 -25.08 12.01 -1.74
CA ILE A 231 -24.14 12.38 -0.68
C ILE A 231 -24.93 12.74 0.58
N LYS A 232 -24.56 12.13 1.71
CA LYS A 232 -25.12 12.39 3.04
C LYS A 232 -24.02 12.95 3.94
N ASP A 233 -24.25 14.12 4.52
CA ASP A 233 -23.35 14.73 5.53
C ASP A 233 -23.54 14.10 6.90
N GLN A 234 -22.42 13.88 7.63
CA GLN A 234 -22.36 13.32 8.98
C GLN A 234 -21.64 14.29 9.93
#